data_285c73d9c0fc690f545ff89d1926b0f6
#
_entry.id   285c73d9c0fc690f545ff89d1926b0f6
#
_cell.length_a   1.000
_cell.length_b   1.000
_cell.length_c   1.000
_cell.angle_alpha   90.00
_cell.angle_beta   90.00
_cell.angle_gamma   90.00
#
_symmetry.space_group_name_H-M   'P 1'
#
loop_
_entity.id
_entity.type
_entity.pdbx_description
1 polymer ?
#
loop_
_entity_poly.entity_id
_entity_poly.type
_entity_poly.pdbx_seq_one_letter_code
_entity_poly.pdbx_strand_id
1 'polypeptide(L)'
;MKSPISIKRGTVAAAFIDLQEEHRQDKRYLVEGFGEVLANVQRLQAAARRNFVPLYHWAYIVDTAKARPFHPLDADGKSAFSDKSDPLTEICPEVAAAAGETMLVKTQASAFGAGPAATELKARGIEWLIVAGVWTEACIDATVKDAVASGFRVLLVKDACGSGSAAMHQTAILNLANRLYGGAVTNTIDACRLMAGDTIDAWQVEGSVPLRFTFENAERLYGEL
;
A
#
# COMPACT_ATOMS: atom_id res chain seq x y z
N MET A 1 -11.02 -1.95 17.60
CA MET A 1 -12.50 -2.00 17.59
C MET A 1 -13.02 -1.33 16.32
N LYS A 2 -14.14 -1.78 15.73
CA LYS A 2 -14.77 -1.05 14.61
C LYS A 2 -15.53 0.15 15.17
N SER A 3 -15.25 1.32 14.59
CA SER A 3 -15.89 2.58 14.98
C SER A 3 -16.07 3.47 13.74
N PRO A 4 -17.04 4.40 13.78
CA PRO A 4 -17.35 5.28 12.66
C PRO A 4 -16.15 6.17 12.32
N ILE A 5 -15.82 6.25 11.02
CA ILE A 5 -14.90 7.24 10.48
C ILE A 5 -15.50 7.96 9.29
N SER A 6 -15.17 9.23 9.17
CA SER A 6 -15.44 10.06 8.00
C SER A 6 -14.19 10.86 7.64
N ILE A 7 -14.01 11.19 6.36
CA ILE A 7 -12.85 11.96 5.90
C ILE A 7 -13.36 13.23 5.22
N LYS A 8 -12.76 14.34 5.57
CA LYS A 8 -13.06 15.63 4.93
C LYS A 8 -12.59 15.59 3.46
N ARG A 9 -13.46 15.97 2.55
CA ARG A 9 -13.12 16.07 1.13
C ARG A 9 -11.92 17.01 0.92
N GLY A 10 -11.03 16.65 0.02
CA GLY A 10 -9.83 17.41 -0.29
C GLY A 10 -8.63 17.17 0.67
N THR A 11 -8.80 16.37 1.73
CA THR A 11 -7.70 16.02 2.65
C THR A 11 -7.23 14.58 2.51
N VAL A 12 -7.63 13.86 1.47
CA VAL A 12 -7.27 12.45 1.23
C VAL A 12 -6.57 12.29 -0.11
N ALA A 13 -5.59 11.40 -0.16
CA ALA A 13 -4.96 10.91 -1.40
C ALA A 13 -4.91 9.38 -1.40
N ALA A 14 -4.90 8.78 -2.59
CA ALA A 14 -4.75 7.34 -2.76
C ALA A 14 -3.32 7.01 -3.20
N ALA A 15 -2.68 6.05 -2.54
CA ALA A 15 -1.30 5.62 -2.73
C ALA A 15 -1.28 4.14 -3.15
N PHE A 16 -0.82 3.87 -4.36
CA PHE A 16 -0.72 2.54 -4.97
C PHE A 16 0.75 2.15 -5.11
N ILE A 17 1.14 1.06 -4.47
CA ILE A 17 2.53 0.69 -4.24
C ILE A 17 2.89 -0.58 -5.02
N ASP A 18 3.86 -0.49 -5.93
CA ASP A 18 4.56 -1.60 -6.58
C ASP A 18 3.64 -2.64 -7.26
N LEU A 19 2.62 -2.18 -7.97
CA LEU A 19 1.71 -3.06 -8.72
C LEU A 19 2.31 -3.44 -10.08
N GLN A 20 3.48 -4.10 -10.05
CA GLN A 20 4.35 -4.39 -11.19
C GLN A 20 4.13 -5.80 -11.73
N GLU A 21 4.46 -6.00 -13.01
CA GLU A 21 4.29 -7.26 -13.74
C GLU A 21 5.07 -8.42 -13.12
N GLU A 22 6.22 -8.17 -12.48
CA GLU A 22 7.02 -9.20 -11.81
C GLU A 22 6.20 -10.00 -10.78
N HIS A 23 5.20 -9.39 -10.15
CA HIS A 23 4.39 -10.02 -9.10
C HIS A 23 3.35 -11.04 -9.64
N ARG A 24 3.21 -11.16 -10.96
CA ARG A 24 2.39 -12.19 -11.59
C ARG A 24 3.13 -13.05 -12.61
N GLN A 25 4.34 -12.65 -13.03
CA GLN A 25 5.08 -13.34 -14.09
C GLN A 25 6.38 -13.96 -13.61
N ASP A 26 7.09 -13.36 -12.64
CA ASP A 26 8.32 -13.93 -12.10
C ASP A 26 8.00 -14.91 -10.96
N LYS A 27 8.31 -16.20 -11.16
CA LYS A 27 8.06 -17.26 -10.19
C LYS A 27 8.68 -17.02 -8.82
N ARG A 28 9.73 -16.19 -8.73
CA ARG A 28 10.41 -15.84 -7.47
C ARG A 28 9.61 -14.83 -6.64
N TYR A 29 8.74 -14.05 -7.29
CA TYR A 29 8.09 -12.88 -6.68
C TYR A 29 6.57 -12.87 -6.88
N LEU A 30 5.97 -14.05 -7.09
CA LEU A 30 4.52 -14.17 -7.24
C LEU A 30 3.81 -13.74 -5.96
N VAL A 31 2.80 -12.90 -6.14
CA VAL A 31 1.86 -12.53 -5.08
C VAL A 31 0.64 -13.42 -5.17
N GLU A 32 0.29 -14.09 -4.06
CA GLU A 32 -0.90 -14.93 -3.99
C GLU A 32 -2.17 -14.07 -4.15
N GLY A 33 -3.07 -14.49 -5.06
CA GLY A 33 -4.31 -13.76 -5.33
C GLY A 33 -4.10 -12.40 -6.02
N PHE A 34 -2.97 -12.15 -6.69
CA PHE A 34 -2.63 -10.84 -7.26
C PHE A 34 -3.70 -10.30 -8.21
N GLY A 35 -4.37 -11.15 -8.97
CA GLY A 35 -5.49 -10.73 -9.84
C GLY A 35 -6.63 -10.07 -9.07
N GLU A 36 -6.95 -10.56 -7.86
CA GLU A 36 -7.96 -9.96 -6.99
C GLU A 36 -7.48 -8.61 -6.42
N VAL A 37 -6.21 -8.54 -6.03
CA VAL A 37 -5.59 -7.28 -5.59
C VAL A 37 -5.70 -6.21 -6.69
N LEU A 38 -5.34 -6.55 -7.94
CA LEU A 38 -5.45 -5.64 -9.08
C LEU A 38 -6.90 -5.21 -9.34
N ALA A 39 -7.85 -6.14 -9.28
CA ALA A 39 -9.28 -5.82 -9.45
C ALA A 39 -9.80 -4.86 -8.36
N ASN A 40 -9.36 -5.04 -7.11
CA ASN A 40 -9.70 -4.16 -6.00
C ASN A 40 -9.04 -2.79 -6.16
N VAL A 41 -7.78 -2.73 -6.58
CA VAL A 41 -7.10 -1.46 -6.89
C VAL A 41 -7.80 -0.71 -8.01
N GLN A 42 -8.24 -1.39 -9.08
CA GLN A 42 -9.04 -0.74 -10.13
C GLN A 42 -10.33 -0.08 -9.60
N ARG A 43 -11.03 -0.75 -8.66
CA ARG A 43 -12.22 -0.18 -8.01
C ARG A 43 -11.86 1.07 -7.20
N LEU A 44 -10.76 1.03 -6.43
CA LEU A 44 -10.26 2.19 -5.67
C LEU A 44 -9.88 3.34 -6.59
N GLN A 45 -9.14 3.09 -7.67
CA GLN A 45 -8.78 4.12 -8.65
C GLN A 45 -10.01 4.73 -9.30
N ALA A 46 -10.99 3.91 -9.72
CA ALA A 46 -12.23 4.39 -10.29
C ALA A 46 -13.04 5.26 -9.29
N ALA A 47 -13.07 4.87 -8.01
CA ALA A 47 -13.72 5.67 -6.97
C ALA A 47 -12.96 6.98 -6.71
N ALA A 48 -11.63 6.94 -6.63
CA ALA A 48 -10.79 8.12 -6.44
C ALA A 48 -10.99 9.14 -7.57
N ARG A 49 -10.95 8.68 -8.84
CA ARG A 49 -11.20 9.52 -10.02
C ARG A 49 -12.57 10.20 -9.97
N ARG A 50 -13.63 9.43 -9.68
CA ARG A 50 -15.00 9.98 -9.57
C ARG A 50 -15.16 11.03 -8.47
N ASN A 51 -14.39 10.92 -7.40
CA ASN A 51 -14.48 11.80 -6.24
C ASN A 51 -13.35 12.83 -6.15
N PHE A 52 -12.56 12.99 -7.23
CA PHE A 52 -11.45 13.95 -7.32
C PHE A 52 -10.40 13.77 -6.22
N VAL A 53 -10.20 12.54 -5.76
CA VAL A 53 -9.13 12.15 -4.85
C VAL A 53 -7.85 11.99 -5.68
N PRO A 54 -6.75 12.72 -5.38
CA PRO A 54 -5.50 12.58 -6.12
C PRO A 54 -4.90 11.19 -5.96
N LEU A 55 -4.41 10.63 -7.08
CA LEU A 55 -3.79 9.32 -7.16
C LEU A 55 -2.28 9.45 -7.30
N TYR A 56 -1.59 8.69 -6.49
CA TYR A 56 -0.13 8.54 -6.49
C TYR A 56 0.21 7.07 -6.69
N HIS A 57 1.09 6.81 -7.65
CA HIS A 57 1.57 5.48 -7.99
C HIS A 57 3.07 5.41 -7.76
N TRP A 58 3.55 4.33 -7.16
CA TRP A 58 4.97 4.06 -7.00
C TRP A 58 5.35 2.77 -7.67
N ALA A 59 6.49 2.79 -8.37
CA ALA A 59 7.19 1.60 -8.82
C ALA A 59 8.53 1.49 -8.10
N TYR A 60 8.86 0.27 -7.66
CA TYR A 60 10.18 -0.03 -7.15
C TYR A 60 11.10 -0.37 -8.32
N ILE A 61 12.10 0.45 -8.59
CA ILE A 61 13.04 0.25 -9.70
C ILE A 61 14.45 0.42 -9.18
N VAL A 62 15.28 -0.60 -9.34
CA VAL A 62 16.66 -0.64 -8.86
C VAL A 62 17.63 -0.37 -9.99
N ASP A 63 18.42 0.67 -9.84
CA ASP A 63 19.66 0.87 -10.58
C ASP A 63 20.83 0.37 -9.70
N THR A 64 21.45 -0.74 -10.06
CA THR A 64 22.52 -1.35 -9.28
C THR A 64 23.73 -0.44 -9.08
N ALA A 65 23.98 0.51 -10.02
CA ALA A 65 25.03 1.52 -9.86
C ALA A 65 24.77 2.50 -8.70
N LYS A 66 23.52 2.56 -8.21
CA LYS A 66 23.07 3.45 -7.12
C LYS A 66 22.44 2.66 -5.97
N ALA A 67 22.51 1.34 -6.00
CA ALA A 67 21.92 0.49 -4.99
C ALA A 67 22.60 0.68 -3.63
N ARG A 68 21.81 0.44 -2.56
CA ARG A 68 22.34 0.43 -1.19
C ARG A 68 23.41 -0.66 -1.03
N PRO A 69 24.34 -0.50 -0.09
CA PRO A 69 25.27 -1.58 0.28
C PRO A 69 24.50 -2.88 0.59
N PHE A 70 25.07 -4.00 0.18
CA PHE A 70 24.48 -5.35 0.37
C PHE A 70 23.13 -5.56 -0.35
N HIS A 71 22.83 -4.77 -1.38
CA HIS A 71 21.69 -5.07 -2.24
C HIS A 71 21.91 -6.45 -2.90
N PRO A 72 20.90 -7.35 -2.88
CA PRO A 72 21.07 -8.68 -3.49
C PRO A 72 21.16 -8.55 -5.01
N LEU A 73 22.20 -9.18 -5.55
CA LEU A 73 22.44 -9.26 -6.99
C LEU A 73 22.27 -10.70 -7.47
N ASP A 74 21.88 -10.87 -8.73
CA ASP A 74 21.91 -12.14 -9.43
C ASP A 74 23.32 -12.47 -9.93
N ALA A 75 23.46 -13.62 -10.64
CA ALA A 75 24.73 -14.08 -11.17
C ALA A 75 25.33 -13.13 -12.23
N ASP A 76 24.52 -12.33 -12.88
CA ASP A 76 24.91 -11.37 -13.92
C ASP A 76 25.20 -9.97 -13.36
N GLY A 77 25.12 -9.80 -12.04
CA GLY A 77 25.34 -8.52 -11.35
C GLY A 77 24.17 -7.54 -11.46
N LYS A 78 23.00 -8.00 -11.92
CA LYS A 78 21.76 -7.23 -11.90
C LYS A 78 21.09 -7.32 -10.54
N SER A 79 20.18 -6.43 -10.27
CA SER A 79 19.31 -6.56 -9.09
C SER A 79 18.55 -7.89 -9.13
N ALA A 80 18.52 -8.60 -8.01
CA ALA A 80 17.77 -9.84 -7.90
C ALA A 80 16.25 -9.63 -8.04
N PHE A 81 15.75 -8.41 -7.87
CA PHE A 81 14.35 -8.01 -8.05
C PHE A 81 14.27 -6.57 -8.55
N SER A 82 13.23 -6.25 -9.26
CA SER A 82 12.90 -4.90 -9.76
C SER A 82 14.08 -4.19 -10.46
N ASP A 83 14.89 -4.95 -11.22
CA ASP A 83 16.04 -4.39 -11.96
C ASP A 83 15.55 -3.43 -13.05
N LYS A 84 16.18 -2.27 -13.17
CA LYS A 84 15.80 -1.24 -14.15
C LYS A 84 15.80 -1.71 -15.61
N SER A 85 16.54 -2.78 -15.92
CA SER A 85 16.60 -3.36 -17.27
C SER A 85 15.56 -4.46 -17.50
N ASP A 86 14.83 -4.88 -16.46
CA ASP A 86 13.80 -5.91 -16.56
C ASP A 86 12.46 -5.28 -16.95
N PRO A 87 11.85 -5.66 -18.10
CA PRO A 87 10.54 -5.15 -18.49
C PRO A 87 9.42 -5.52 -17.50
N LEU A 88 9.61 -6.54 -16.65
CA LEU A 88 8.65 -6.90 -15.62
C LEU A 88 8.56 -5.89 -14.47
N THR A 89 9.43 -4.89 -14.42
CA THR A 89 9.32 -3.75 -13.48
C THR A 89 8.22 -2.75 -13.85
N GLU A 90 7.63 -2.86 -15.04
CA GLU A 90 6.52 -2.00 -15.43
C GLU A 90 5.27 -2.26 -14.59
N ILE A 91 4.52 -1.20 -14.33
CA ILE A 91 3.22 -1.31 -13.65
C ILE A 91 2.24 -2.09 -14.54
N CYS A 92 1.46 -2.98 -13.94
CA CYS A 92 0.41 -3.73 -14.64
C CYS A 92 -0.52 -2.76 -15.38
N PRO A 93 -0.76 -2.95 -16.69
CA PRO A 93 -1.49 -1.99 -17.52
C PRO A 93 -2.87 -1.61 -16.99
N GLU A 94 -3.56 -2.56 -16.38
CA GLU A 94 -4.91 -2.37 -15.86
C GLU A 94 -5.00 -1.41 -14.67
N VAL A 95 -3.88 -1.14 -13.99
CA VAL A 95 -3.78 -0.24 -12.83
C VAL A 95 -2.75 0.87 -13.03
N ALA A 96 -2.27 1.04 -14.24
CA ALA A 96 -1.32 2.09 -14.59
C ALA A 96 -1.90 3.50 -14.35
N ALA A 97 -1.01 4.44 -14.08
CA ALA A 97 -1.37 5.84 -13.90
C ALA A 97 -2.00 6.40 -15.17
N ALA A 98 -3.14 7.08 -15.03
CA ALA A 98 -3.75 7.82 -16.12
C ALA A 98 -3.10 9.20 -16.30
N ALA A 99 -3.38 9.85 -17.41
CA ALA A 99 -2.88 11.21 -17.66
C ALA A 99 -3.31 12.17 -16.55
N GLY A 100 -2.35 12.89 -15.98
CA GLY A 100 -2.56 13.82 -14.88
C GLY A 100 -2.44 13.20 -13.48
N GLU A 101 -2.27 11.89 -13.36
CA GLU A 101 -1.94 11.22 -12.09
C GLU A 101 -0.43 11.23 -11.85
N THR A 102 -0.03 11.12 -10.59
CA THR A 102 1.38 11.17 -10.21
C THR A 102 2.00 9.79 -10.21
N MET A 103 3.01 9.57 -11.05
CA MET A 103 3.83 8.37 -11.06
C MET A 103 5.21 8.68 -10.50
N LEU A 104 5.66 7.91 -9.51
CA LEU A 104 6.93 8.05 -8.82
C LEU A 104 7.73 6.75 -8.87
N VAL A 105 9.04 6.87 -8.89
CA VAL A 105 9.97 5.73 -8.76
C VAL A 105 10.61 5.80 -7.37
N LYS A 106 10.62 4.67 -6.69
CA LYS A 106 11.34 4.51 -5.43
C LYS A 106 12.45 3.46 -5.57
N THR A 107 13.48 3.61 -4.77
CA THR A 107 14.65 2.71 -4.70
C THR A 107 14.82 2.10 -3.31
N GLN A 108 13.83 2.33 -2.44
CA GLN A 108 13.76 1.81 -1.07
C GLN A 108 12.38 1.19 -0.84
N ALA A 109 12.24 0.40 0.22
CA ALA A 109 10.96 -0.24 0.54
C ALA A 109 9.83 0.79 0.70
N SER A 110 10.07 1.84 1.49
CA SER A 110 9.07 2.89 1.72
C SER A 110 8.90 3.83 0.53
N ALA A 111 7.67 4.18 0.20
CA ALA A 111 7.31 5.24 -0.75
C ALA A 111 7.74 6.65 -0.26
N PHE A 112 7.98 6.81 1.04
CA PHE A 112 8.37 8.07 1.68
C PHE A 112 9.86 8.13 2.08
N GLY A 113 10.65 7.07 1.81
CA GLY A 113 12.00 6.93 2.37
C GLY A 113 13.05 7.94 1.90
N ALA A 114 12.97 8.51 0.70
CA ALA A 114 14.02 9.37 0.17
C ALA A 114 13.53 10.51 -0.75
N GLY A 115 12.23 10.72 -0.87
CA GLY A 115 11.67 11.69 -1.80
C GLY A 115 10.88 12.82 -1.13
N PRO A 116 10.49 13.85 -1.89
CA PRO A 116 9.70 14.96 -1.38
C PRO A 116 8.22 14.62 -1.16
N ALA A 117 7.77 13.39 -1.47
CA ALA A 117 6.36 13.03 -1.53
C ALA A 117 5.58 13.37 -0.25
N ALA A 118 6.14 13.09 0.93
CA ALA A 118 5.48 13.45 2.19
C ALA A 118 5.31 14.97 2.36
N THR A 119 6.33 15.75 1.99
CA THR A 119 6.29 17.22 2.06
C THR A 119 5.29 17.78 1.05
N GLU A 120 5.27 17.25 -0.17
CA GLU A 120 4.34 17.70 -1.22
C GLU A 120 2.88 17.38 -0.87
N LEU A 121 2.61 16.19 -0.35
CA LEU A 121 1.27 15.81 0.12
C LEU A 121 0.79 16.72 1.24
N LYS A 122 1.65 17.03 2.21
CA LYS A 122 1.33 17.96 3.30
C LYS A 122 1.07 19.39 2.78
N ALA A 123 1.89 19.87 1.84
CA ALA A 123 1.69 21.18 1.23
C ALA A 123 0.36 21.29 0.49
N ARG A 124 -0.20 20.16 0.03
CA ARG A 124 -1.53 20.06 -0.57
C ARG A 124 -2.66 19.90 0.46
N GLY A 125 -2.36 19.90 1.74
CA GLY A 125 -3.34 19.72 2.82
C GLY A 125 -3.86 18.29 2.97
N ILE A 126 -3.11 17.29 2.48
CA ILE A 126 -3.46 15.88 2.65
C ILE A 126 -3.18 15.47 4.10
N GLU A 127 -4.18 14.89 4.73
CA GLU A 127 -4.15 14.34 6.09
C GLU A 127 -4.26 12.81 6.09
N TRP A 128 -4.98 12.25 5.10
CA TRP A 128 -5.27 10.83 4.97
C TRP A 128 -4.65 10.23 3.72
N LEU A 129 -4.10 9.03 3.88
CA LEU A 129 -3.60 8.21 2.78
C LEU A 129 -4.36 6.89 2.73
N ILE A 130 -5.05 6.63 1.62
CA ILE A 130 -5.61 5.32 1.30
C ILE A 130 -4.47 4.52 0.68
N VAL A 131 -4.02 3.43 1.33
CA VAL A 131 -2.85 2.66 0.91
C VAL A 131 -3.27 1.28 0.43
N ALA A 132 -2.80 0.91 -0.76
CA ALA A 132 -2.98 -0.39 -1.39
C ALA A 132 -1.73 -0.78 -2.19
N GLY A 133 -1.53 -2.08 -2.46
CA GLY A 133 -0.42 -2.59 -3.26
C GLY A 133 0.33 -3.75 -2.61
N VAL A 134 1.59 -3.94 -2.96
CA VAL A 134 2.40 -5.11 -2.57
C VAL A 134 3.83 -4.71 -2.18
N TRP A 135 4.63 -5.51 -1.43
CA TRP A 135 4.24 -6.65 -0.62
C TRP A 135 3.82 -6.17 0.77
N THR A 136 2.83 -6.78 1.37
CA THR A 136 2.23 -6.28 2.61
C THR A 136 3.23 -6.16 3.75
N GLU A 137 4.11 -7.14 3.97
CA GLU A 137 5.14 -7.15 5.01
C GLU A 137 6.42 -6.39 4.64
N ALA A 138 6.51 -5.87 3.42
CA ALA A 138 7.69 -5.17 2.93
C ALA A 138 7.38 -3.71 2.57
N CYS A 139 7.05 -3.44 1.31
CA CYS A 139 6.87 -2.07 0.83
C CYS A 139 5.64 -1.39 1.43
N ILE A 140 4.56 -2.13 1.65
CA ILE A 140 3.36 -1.59 2.34
C ILE A 140 3.70 -1.31 3.80
N ASP A 141 4.31 -2.26 4.52
CA ASP A 141 4.70 -2.10 5.93
C ASP A 141 5.60 -0.87 6.14
N ALA A 142 6.65 -0.76 5.35
CA ALA A 142 7.57 0.37 5.42
C ALA A 142 6.88 1.70 5.09
N THR A 143 6.04 1.73 4.03
CA THR A 143 5.31 2.94 3.61
C THR A 143 4.32 3.39 4.67
N VAL A 144 3.55 2.47 5.25
CA VAL A 144 2.58 2.79 6.30
C VAL A 144 3.26 3.36 7.54
N LYS A 145 4.36 2.75 8.00
CA LYS A 145 5.11 3.23 9.17
C LYS A 145 5.69 4.63 8.95
N ASP A 146 6.28 4.87 7.78
CA ASP A 146 6.83 6.19 7.45
C ASP A 146 5.72 7.24 7.25
N ALA A 147 4.57 6.86 6.68
CA ALA A 147 3.42 7.74 6.58
C ALA A 147 2.91 8.18 7.97
N VAL A 148 2.73 7.22 8.89
CA VAL A 148 2.33 7.52 10.28
C VAL A 148 3.37 8.37 11.00
N ALA A 149 4.66 8.03 10.88
CA ALA A 149 5.76 8.83 11.44
C ALA A 149 5.82 10.24 10.86
N SER A 150 5.42 10.40 9.59
CA SER A 150 5.27 11.70 8.94
C SER A 150 4.01 12.46 9.34
N GLY A 151 3.13 11.90 10.17
CA GLY A 151 1.91 12.54 10.68
C GLY A 151 0.70 12.40 9.77
N PHE A 152 0.70 11.48 8.81
CA PHE A 152 -0.50 11.09 8.07
C PHE A 152 -1.32 10.07 8.85
N ARG A 153 -2.63 10.12 8.66
CA ARG A 153 -3.54 9.02 9.00
C ARG A 153 -3.61 8.07 7.82
N VAL A 154 -3.48 6.78 8.08
CA VAL A 154 -3.50 5.77 7.01
C VAL A 154 -4.79 4.97 7.07
N LEU A 155 -5.48 4.89 5.94
CA LEU A 155 -6.54 3.92 5.68
C LEU A 155 -5.92 2.77 4.89
N LEU A 156 -5.61 1.67 5.58
CA LEU A 156 -5.02 0.48 4.97
C LEU A 156 -6.14 -0.40 4.40
N VAL A 157 -6.16 -0.58 3.08
CA VAL A 157 -7.20 -1.37 2.39
C VAL A 157 -6.73 -2.80 2.27
N LYS A 158 -7.12 -3.65 3.24
CA LYS A 158 -6.54 -4.98 3.44
C LYS A 158 -6.73 -5.92 2.24
N ASP A 159 -7.86 -5.88 1.56
CA ASP A 159 -8.17 -6.71 0.40
C ASP A 159 -7.66 -6.15 -0.95
N ALA A 160 -7.04 -4.98 -0.92
CA ALA A 160 -6.29 -4.39 -2.03
C ALA A 160 -4.77 -4.42 -1.78
N CYS A 161 -4.32 -5.16 -0.75
CA CYS A 161 -2.92 -5.47 -0.51
C CYS A 161 -2.68 -6.97 -0.69
N GLY A 162 -1.44 -7.35 -0.99
CA GLY A 162 -1.07 -8.74 -1.22
C GLY A 162 0.37 -9.06 -0.81
N SER A 163 0.66 -10.34 -0.69
CA SER A 163 1.99 -10.87 -0.38
C SER A 163 2.21 -12.25 -1.02
N GLY A 164 3.39 -12.83 -0.83
CA GLY A 164 3.76 -14.14 -1.36
C GLY A 164 2.93 -15.31 -0.85
N SER A 165 2.19 -15.12 0.26
CA SER A 165 1.21 -16.08 0.77
C SER A 165 0.14 -15.39 1.61
N ALA A 166 -1.03 -16.02 1.75
CA ALA A 166 -2.10 -15.54 2.63
C ALA A 166 -1.61 -15.35 4.08
N ALA A 167 -0.79 -16.27 4.59
CA ALA A 167 -0.26 -16.17 5.95
C ALA A 167 0.66 -14.95 6.13
N MET A 168 1.56 -14.68 5.18
CA MET A 168 2.41 -13.49 5.20
C MET A 168 1.56 -12.22 5.17
N HIS A 169 0.61 -12.15 4.26
CA HIS A 169 -0.30 -11.02 4.13
C HIS A 169 -1.10 -10.77 5.42
N GLN A 170 -1.79 -11.78 5.93
CA GLN A 170 -2.66 -11.64 7.11
C GLN A 170 -1.88 -11.21 8.35
N THR A 171 -0.72 -11.83 8.59
CA THR A 171 0.13 -11.46 9.74
C THR A 171 0.71 -10.05 9.62
N ALA A 172 1.05 -9.61 8.41
CA ALA A 172 1.49 -8.24 8.16
C ALA A 172 0.37 -7.22 8.42
N ILE A 173 -0.84 -7.47 7.93
CA ILE A 173 -2.01 -6.61 8.22
C ILE A 173 -2.27 -6.53 9.73
N LEU A 174 -2.23 -7.66 10.46
CA LEU A 174 -2.41 -7.69 11.91
C LEU A 174 -1.32 -6.88 12.65
N ASN A 175 -0.06 -6.98 12.20
CA ASN A 175 1.03 -6.17 12.74
C ASN A 175 0.82 -4.67 12.48
N LEU A 176 0.45 -4.32 11.25
CA LEU A 176 0.21 -2.93 10.87
C LEU A 176 -1.00 -2.34 11.60
N ALA A 177 -2.08 -3.12 11.78
CA ALA A 177 -3.24 -2.70 12.54
C ALA A 177 -2.86 -2.15 13.92
N ASN A 178 -1.88 -2.76 14.59
CA ASN A 178 -1.33 -2.28 15.88
C ASN A 178 -0.56 -0.96 15.79
N ARG A 179 -0.31 -0.40 14.62
CA ARG A 179 0.53 0.79 14.39
C ARG A 179 -0.18 1.93 13.67
N LEU A 180 -1.44 1.74 13.31
CA LEU A 180 -2.25 2.73 12.59
C LEU A 180 -2.85 3.78 13.55
N TYR A 181 -1.99 4.48 14.29
CA TYR A 181 -2.44 5.52 15.23
C TYR A 181 -3.18 6.64 14.48
N GLY A 182 -4.46 6.82 14.82
CA GLY A 182 -5.34 7.77 14.16
C GLY A 182 -5.82 7.35 12.75
N GLY A 183 -5.35 6.20 12.24
CA GLY A 183 -5.77 5.59 11.00
C GLY A 183 -6.71 4.39 11.23
N ALA A 184 -6.94 3.60 10.16
CA ALA A 184 -7.84 2.46 10.22
C ALA A 184 -7.47 1.36 9.20
N VAL A 185 -7.95 0.13 9.45
CA VAL A 185 -8.00 -0.95 8.46
C VAL A 185 -9.42 -1.06 7.92
N THR A 186 -9.53 -1.23 6.61
CA THR A 186 -10.83 -1.39 5.93
C THR A 186 -10.71 -2.32 4.70
N ASN A 187 -11.82 -2.53 4.01
CA ASN A 187 -11.89 -3.21 2.73
C ASN A 187 -12.12 -2.22 1.57
N THR A 188 -12.00 -2.71 0.34
CA THR A 188 -12.16 -1.92 -0.88
C THR A 188 -13.54 -1.26 -0.99
N ILE A 189 -14.61 -1.96 -0.63
CA ILE A 189 -15.98 -1.44 -0.75
C ILE A 189 -16.15 -0.21 0.16
N ASP A 190 -15.76 -0.34 1.41
CA ASP A 190 -15.88 0.73 2.40
C ASP A 190 -14.91 1.89 2.11
N ALA A 191 -13.70 1.61 1.62
CA ALA A 191 -12.79 2.67 1.17
C ALA A 191 -13.39 3.49 0.00
N CYS A 192 -14.08 2.82 -0.94
CA CYS A 192 -14.79 3.52 -2.03
C CYS A 192 -15.95 4.39 -1.52
N ARG A 193 -16.71 3.91 -0.54
CA ARG A 193 -17.80 4.68 0.10
C ARG A 193 -17.25 5.90 0.85
N LEU A 194 -16.15 5.72 1.58
CA LEU A 194 -15.49 6.80 2.30
C LEU A 194 -15.01 7.91 1.35
N MET A 195 -14.43 7.55 0.19
CA MET A 195 -14.07 8.53 -0.86
C MET A 195 -15.29 9.26 -1.43
N ALA A 196 -16.46 8.62 -1.47
CA ALA A 196 -17.71 9.25 -1.89
C ALA A 196 -18.29 10.21 -0.84
N GLY A 197 -17.77 10.17 0.40
CA GLY A 197 -18.18 11.05 1.50
C GLY A 197 -19.08 10.39 2.53
N ASP A 198 -19.25 9.06 2.44
CA ASP A 198 -19.98 8.29 3.45
C ASP A 198 -19.18 8.19 4.75
N THR A 199 -19.89 7.96 5.85
CA THR A 199 -19.30 7.44 7.09
C THR A 199 -19.31 5.92 7.03
N ILE A 200 -18.21 5.29 7.41
CA ILE A 200 -18.06 3.83 7.44
C ILE A 200 -17.60 3.38 8.83
N ASP A 201 -17.90 2.13 9.19
CA ASP A 201 -17.29 1.50 10.36
C ASP A 201 -16.00 0.80 9.95
N ALA A 202 -14.86 1.28 10.45
CA ALA A 202 -13.55 0.71 10.17
C ALA A 202 -12.84 0.33 11.47
N TRP A 203 -11.95 -0.66 11.37
CA TRP A 203 -11.19 -1.08 12.53
C TRP A 203 -10.11 -0.05 12.87
N GLN A 204 -10.09 0.42 14.11
CA GLN A 204 -9.14 1.38 14.65
C GLN A 204 -8.46 0.82 15.89
N VAL A 205 -7.16 1.11 16.07
CA VAL A 205 -6.45 0.80 17.30
C VAL A 205 -6.88 1.77 18.40
N GLU A 206 -7.22 1.24 19.57
CA GLU A 206 -7.58 2.04 20.73
C GLU A 206 -6.44 1.98 21.76
N GLY A 207 -6.01 3.17 22.19
CA GLY A 207 -4.91 3.29 23.15
C GLY A 207 -3.62 2.66 22.64
N SER A 208 -2.93 1.95 23.54
CA SER A 208 -1.67 1.25 23.24
C SER A 208 -1.76 -0.26 23.39
N VAL A 209 -2.95 -0.81 23.51
CA VAL A 209 -3.15 -2.26 23.67
C VAL A 209 -3.04 -2.94 22.33
N PRO A 210 -1.98 -3.73 22.06
CA PRO A 210 -1.80 -4.37 20.77
C PRO A 210 -2.81 -5.50 20.57
N LEU A 211 -3.23 -5.67 19.31
CA LEU A 211 -3.93 -6.87 18.87
C LEU A 211 -2.97 -8.05 18.98
N ARG A 212 -3.16 -8.91 19.98
CA ARG A 212 -2.30 -10.07 20.23
C ARG A 212 -2.82 -11.26 19.44
N PHE A 213 -2.06 -11.69 18.43
CA PHE A 213 -2.41 -12.84 17.64
C PHE A 213 -1.40 -13.98 17.82
N THR A 214 -1.87 -15.21 17.58
CA THR A 214 -1.09 -16.44 17.52
C THR A 214 -1.33 -17.09 16.15
N PHE A 215 -0.59 -18.14 15.81
CA PHE A 215 -0.83 -18.88 14.57
C PHE A 215 -2.24 -19.46 14.49
N GLU A 216 -2.82 -19.87 15.64
CA GLU A 216 -4.16 -20.47 15.68
C GLU A 216 -5.29 -19.46 15.50
N ASN A 217 -5.07 -18.19 15.85
CA ASN A 217 -6.14 -17.17 15.84
C ASN A 217 -5.96 -16.06 14.79
N ALA A 218 -4.84 -16.06 14.05
CA ALA A 218 -4.49 -14.98 13.12
C ALA A 218 -5.55 -14.80 12.02
N GLU A 219 -5.99 -15.89 11.39
CA GLU A 219 -7.00 -15.84 10.32
C GLU A 219 -8.33 -15.23 10.83
N ARG A 220 -8.80 -15.68 12.00
CA ARG A 220 -10.02 -15.16 12.61
C ARG A 220 -9.90 -13.67 12.91
N LEU A 221 -8.80 -13.26 13.55
CA LEU A 221 -8.56 -11.85 13.89
C LEU A 221 -8.42 -10.96 12.65
N TYR A 222 -7.79 -11.47 11.58
CA TYR A 222 -7.76 -10.77 10.30
C TYR A 222 -9.17 -10.57 9.72
N GLY A 223 -10.04 -11.56 9.84
CA GLY A 223 -11.45 -11.46 9.42
C GLY A 223 -12.24 -10.38 10.18
N GLU A 224 -11.87 -10.11 11.42
CA GLU A 224 -12.53 -9.10 12.29
C GLU A 224 -12.11 -7.64 11.96
N LEU A 225 -10.95 -7.45 11.30
CA LEU A 225 -10.51 -6.13 10.83
C LEU A 225 -11.35 -5.67 9.65
#